data_d5def34d88eae09409d14af87d62432d
#
_entry.id   d5def34d88eae09409d14af87d62432d
#
_cell.length_a   1.000
_cell.length_b   1.000
_cell.length_c   1.000
_cell.angle_alpha   90.00
_cell.angle_beta   90.00
_cell.angle_gamma   90.00
#
_symmetry.space_group_name_H-M   'P 1'
#
loop_
_entity.id
_entity.type
_entity.pdbx_description
1 polymer ?
#
loop_
_entity_poly.entity_id
_entity_poly.type
_entity_poly.pdbx_seq_one_letter_code
_entity_poly.pdbx_strand_id
1 'polypeptide(L)'
;MLDAGGAWRGMRLGIDFGTTRIVVAAVDRGNYPILSFETPEGPMDWLPPMVALRGTERRFGWSAWASQAESGWTFVRSLKRTLEDAGPQSLLEVDGDHHSLMGLLVGLTSELRRALGLEGQVEAMVGVPANANSNQRFLTVEAFRRAGFQVLGLLNEPSAAAIEFGHRQKLVGRLLVYDLGGGTFDASLVELDEKVHTVLASEGIATLGGDDFDHVLAEMAVGETALTGLSAGETFRLLEECRRQKEALHPNTRKIVVDLDHCREGWGQVTIPAAAFYERCRPLIEETIRTVGRLVGAEPIEALYVTGGGSELPLVGRMLREQFGRRVRRSAYTRSATAIGLAIQADATSGYALRDVFARNFGVWREAEGGRIMVFDVIFPRGTRLPGPDEPPLVVERRYRPAHNVGHFRYLEAGHVDDEGRPQGDIAVWDEIWFPFDPALASQPDLTRASVDLSDAMAHQEIEERYACTAAGTLTVTIRNVTGRYEREYAIGRWATSGAALAPTRRRRHADARRVLGAEEGRGQ
;
A
#
# COMPACT_ATOMS: atom_id res chain seq x y z
N MET A 1 22.99 -2.17 18.65
CA MET A 1 23.59 -1.85 19.99
C MET A 1 23.74 -0.35 20.09
N LEU A 2 23.27 0.24 21.20
CA LEU A 2 23.62 1.63 21.52
C LEU A 2 25.14 1.68 21.72
N ASP A 3 25.83 2.58 20.99
CA ASP A 3 27.22 2.88 21.31
C ASP A 3 27.31 3.75 22.56
N ALA A 4 28.54 4.02 23.04
CA ALA A 4 28.77 4.83 24.23
C ALA A 4 28.25 6.30 24.12
N GLY A 5 27.75 6.71 22.97
CA GLY A 5 27.11 8.01 22.68
C GLY A 5 25.61 7.93 22.47
N GLY A 6 24.96 6.75 22.63
CA GLY A 6 23.53 6.56 22.46
C GLY A 6 23.06 6.42 21.01
N ALA A 7 23.97 6.31 20.03
CA ALA A 7 23.61 6.14 18.61
C ALA A 7 23.48 4.66 18.24
N TRP A 8 22.47 4.35 17.45
CA TRP A 8 22.21 3.00 16.96
C TRP A 8 23.01 2.72 15.68
N ARG A 9 23.94 1.76 15.71
CA ARG A 9 24.73 1.34 14.53
C ARG A 9 24.41 -0.10 14.14
N GLY A 10 24.22 -0.34 12.83
CA GLY A 10 23.95 -1.66 12.27
C GLY A 10 22.63 -2.27 12.74
N MET A 11 21.59 -1.43 12.92
CA MET A 11 20.30 -1.84 13.42
C MET A 11 19.43 -2.41 12.29
N ARG A 12 18.68 -3.46 12.61
CA ARG A 12 17.59 -4.00 11.78
C ARG A 12 16.25 -3.64 12.37
N LEU A 13 15.36 -3.16 11.52
CA LEU A 13 14.05 -2.65 11.90
C LEU A 13 12.94 -3.35 11.14
N GLY A 14 11.80 -3.52 11.80
CA GLY A 14 10.50 -3.71 11.18
C GLY A 14 9.71 -2.42 11.24
N ILE A 15 9.29 -1.89 10.09
CA ILE A 15 8.59 -0.62 10.00
C ILE A 15 7.20 -0.85 9.42
N ASP A 16 6.18 -0.69 10.24
CA ASP A 16 4.80 -0.60 9.81
C ASP A 16 4.51 0.84 9.37
N PHE A 17 4.52 1.05 8.05
CA PHE A 17 4.20 2.34 7.44
C PHE A 17 2.68 2.48 7.28
N GLY A 18 1.99 2.65 8.42
CA GLY A 18 0.53 2.68 8.49
C GLY A 18 -0.10 3.99 8.00
N THR A 19 -1.42 3.97 7.82
CA THR A 19 -2.22 5.11 7.36
C THR A 19 -2.35 6.21 8.42
N THR A 20 -2.47 5.82 9.69
CA THR A 20 -2.66 6.73 10.82
C THR A 20 -1.49 6.74 11.79
N ARG A 21 -0.66 5.71 11.77
CA ARG A 21 0.50 5.54 12.66
C ARG A 21 1.62 4.85 11.91
N ILE A 22 2.84 5.34 12.09
CA ILE A 22 4.05 4.62 11.72
C ILE A 22 4.59 4.03 13.00
N VAL A 23 4.70 2.70 13.05
CA VAL A 23 5.22 1.96 14.21
C VAL A 23 6.51 1.26 13.82
N VAL A 24 7.51 1.30 14.71
CA VAL A 24 8.83 0.74 14.43
C VAL A 24 9.21 -0.23 15.55
N ALA A 25 9.56 -1.46 15.16
CA ALA A 25 10.16 -2.45 16.07
C ALA A 25 11.63 -2.66 15.72
N ALA A 26 12.48 -2.82 16.71
CA ALA A 26 13.90 -3.10 16.52
C ALA A 26 14.20 -4.59 16.77
N VAL A 27 15.23 -5.11 16.10
CA VAL A 27 15.80 -6.43 16.41
C VAL A 27 16.81 -6.27 17.53
N ASP A 28 16.53 -6.84 18.70
CA ASP A 28 17.44 -6.85 19.86
C ASP A 28 17.58 -8.25 20.45
N ARG A 29 18.55 -9.02 19.99
CA ARG A 29 18.92 -10.35 20.56
C ARG A 29 17.73 -11.31 20.71
N GLY A 30 16.90 -11.39 19.69
CA GLY A 30 15.69 -12.23 19.67
C GLY A 30 14.48 -11.62 20.38
N ASN A 31 14.58 -10.37 20.83
CA ASN A 31 13.46 -9.53 21.24
C ASN A 31 13.19 -8.48 20.17
N TYR A 32 11.95 -8.01 20.15
CA TYR A 32 11.48 -7.08 19.12
C TYR A 32 10.76 -5.89 19.76
N PRO A 33 11.49 -5.05 20.53
CA PRO A 33 10.89 -3.91 21.23
C PRO A 33 10.41 -2.86 20.24
N ILE A 34 9.28 -2.22 20.58
CA ILE A 34 8.78 -1.06 19.86
C ILE A 34 9.61 0.16 20.28
N LEU A 35 10.04 0.93 19.28
CA LEU A 35 10.81 2.16 19.51
C LEU A 35 9.87 3.31 19.85
N SER A 36 10.30 4.16 20.79
CA SER A 36 9.55 5.33 21.21
C SER A 36 10.06 6.60 20.54
N PHE A 37 9.16 7.54 20.32
CA PHE A 37 9.40 8.88 19.81
C PHE A 37 9.22 9.88 20.94
N GLU A 38 10.19 10.74 21.15
CA GLU A 38 10.09 11.79 22.14
C GLU A 38 9.13 12.89 21.67
N THR A 39 8.15 13.21 22.51
CA THR A 39 7.21 14.31 22.26
C THR A 39 7.09 15.20 23.50
N PRO A 40 6.56 16.44 23.37
CA PRO A 40 6.33 17.32 24.53
C PRO A 40 5.40 16.71 25.57
N GLU A 41 4.54 15.77 25.17
CA GLU A 41 3.57 15.09 26.05
C GLU A 41 4.13 13.78 26.65
N GLY A 42 5.38 13.43 26.34
CA GLY A 42 6.06 12.21 26.76
C GLY A 42 6.35 11.27 25.59
N PRO A 43 6.97 10.10 25.87
CA PRO A 43 7.32 9.15 24.83
C PRO A 43 6.07 8.50 24.21
N MET A 44 6.01 8.45 22.88
CA MET A 44 4.97 7.80 22.10
C MET A 44 5.57 6.63 21.30
N ASP A 45 4.84 5.53 21.17
CA ASP A 45 5.26 4.34 20.44
C ASP A 45 4.93 4.38 18.93
N TRP A 46 4.64 5.55 18.39
CA TRP A 46 4.29 5.77 16.99
C TRP A 46 4.62 7.18 16.53
N LEU A 47 4.74 7.36 15.19
CA LEU A 47 4.88 8.66 14.52
C LEU A 47 3.65 8.90 13.64
N PRO A 48 3.02 10.12 13.66
CA PRO A 48 1.94 10.46 12.73
C PRO A 48 2.44 10.48 11.28
N PRO A 49 1.80 9.75 10.34
CA PRO A 49 2.19 9.77 8.93
C PRO A 49 1.60 10.99 8.20
N MET A 50 1.71 12.15 8.82
CA MET A 50 1.09 13.38 8.33
C MET A 50 2.11 14.43 7.92
N VAL A 51 1.64 15.33 7.06
CA VAL A 51 2.37 16.50 6.59
C VAL A 51 1.52 17.73 6.81
N ALA A 52 2.12 18.80 7.33
CA ALA A 52 1.54 20.14 7.33
C ALA A 52 2.27 21.00 6.28
N LEU A 53 1.49 21.74 5.51
CA LEU A 53 1.93 22.56 4.39
C LEU A 53 1.49 24.01 4.60
N ARG A 54 2.41 24.96 4.35
CA ARG A 54 2.12 26.41 4.36
C ARG A 54 3.04 27.08 3.34
N GLY A 55 2.55 27.33 2.13
CA GLY A 55 3.36 27.78 1.01
C GLY A 55 4.52 26.79 0.75
N THR A 56 5.77 27.24 0.89
CA THR A 56 6.95 26.39 0.72
C THR A 56 7.37 25.63 1.99
N GLU A 57 6.83 25.99 3.15
CA GLU A 57 7.13 25.33 4.42
C GLU A 57 6.46 23.96 4.48
N ARG A 58 7.19 23.00 5.03
CA ARG A 58 6.74 21.61 5.21
C ARG A 58 7.15 21.13 6.59
N ARG A 59 6.22 20.56 7.32
CA ARG A 59 6.47 19.86 8.59
C ARG A 59 5.95 18.44 8.50
N PHE A 60 6.60 17.50 9.18
CA PHE A 60 6.29 16.09 9.13
C PHE A 60 6.15 15.52 10.53
N GLY A 61 5.39 14.42 10.67
CA GLY A 61 5.26 13.70 11.93
C GLY A 61 4.71 14.57 13.06
N TRP A 62 5.33 14.51 14.23
CA TRP A 62 4.87 15.25 15.42
C TRP A 62 4.98 16.76 15.25
N SER A 63 5.92 17.27 14.45
CA SER A 63 5.98 18.71 14.17
C SER A 63 4.82 19.18 13.30
N ALA A 64 4.35 18.34 12.36
CA ALA A 64 3.13 18.60 11.61
C ALA A 64 1.90 18.54 12.53
N TRP A 65 1.85 17.57 13.42
CA TRP A 65 0.80 17.46 14.42
C TRP A 65 0.69 18.71 15.28
N ALA A 66 1.80 19.22 15.81
CA ALA A 66 1.80 20.43 16.63
C ALA A 66 1.33 21.69 15.90
N SER A 67 1.48 21.73 14.56
CA SER A 67 1.07 22.87 13.72
C SER A 67 -0.44 23.11 13.67
N GLN A 68 -1.27 22.16 14.14
CA GLN A 68 -2.73 22.36 14.22
C GLN A 68 -3.15 23.51 15.13
N ALA A 69 -2.29 23.91 16.06
CA ALA A 69 -2.50 25.07 16.94
C ALA A 69 -2.21 26.42 16.24
N GLU A 70 -1.57 26.39 15.07
CA GLU A 70 -1.16 27.55 14.29
C GLU A 70 -2.14 27.77 13.10
N SER A 71 -2.40 29.00 12.73
CA SER A 71 -3.21 29.32 11.54
C SER A 71 -2.43 29.18 10.24
N GLY A 72 -3.12 28.95 9.13
CA GLY A 72 -2.58 28.97 7.78
C GLY A 72 -1.85 27.68 7.36
N TRP A 73 -1.96 26.60 8.14
CA TRP A 73 -1.48 25.27 7.75
C TRP A 73 -2.61 24.44 7.16
N THR A 74 -2.28 23.72 6.10
CA THR A 74 -3.13 22.67 5.53
C THR A 74 -2.50 21.32 5.81
N PHE A 75 -3.34 20.32 6.12
CA PHE A 75 -2.89 19.02 6.62
C PHE A 75 -3.21 17.90 5.65
N VAL A 76 -2.21 17.11 5.31
CA VAL A 76 -2.36 15.80 4.68
C VAL A 76 -2.21 14.75 5.77
N ARG A 77 -3.32 14.17 6.21
CA ARG A 77 -3.35 13.23 7.37
C ARG A 77 -2.69 11.89 7.06
N SER A 78 -2.71 11.44 5.79
CA SER A 78 -2.12 10.18 5.38
C SER A 78 -1.60 10.26 3.95
N LEU A 79 -0.30 10.20 3.80
CA LEU A 79 0.32 10.06 2.48
C LEU A 79 0.11 8.66 1.89
N LYS A 80 -0.08 7.63 2.73
CA LYS A 80 -0.25 6.24 2.27
C LYS A 80 -1.52 6.09 1.42
N ARG A 81 -2.63 6.74 1.78
CA ARG A 81 -3.88 6.72 1.00
C ARG A 81 -3.71 7.35 -0.39
N THR A 82 -2.80 8.30 -0.55
CA THR A 82 -2.57 8.96 -1.84
C THR A 82 -1.76 8.08 -2.82
N LEU A 83 -1.24 6.94 -2.35
CA LEU A 83 -0.40 6.06 -3.17
C LEU A 83 -1.20 5.13 -4.07
N GLU A 84 -2.49 4.93 -3.84
CA GLU A 84 -3.30 3.93 -4.55
C GLU A 84 -3.33 4.18 -6.06
N ASP A 85 -3.57 5.43 -6.47
CA ASP A 85 -3.60 5.85 -7.87
C ASP A 85 -2.35 6.64 -8.28
N ALA A 86 -1.31 6.64 -7.42
CA ALA A 86 -0.12 7.44 -7.64
C ALA A 86 0.91 6.71 -8.50
N GLY A 87 1.49 7.48 -9.40
CA GLY A 87 2.74 7.12 -10.07
C GLY A 87 3.90 7.94 -9.53
N PRO A 88 5.09 7.63 -9.97
CA PRO A 88 6.31 8.30 -9.53
C PRO A 88 6.36 9.82 -9.78
N GLN A 89 5.64 10.35 -10.76
CA GLN A 89 5.57 11.79 -11.07
C GLN A 89 4.30 12.45 -10.51
N SER A 90 3.56 11.73 -9.68
CA SER A 90 2.33 12.28 -9.13
C SER A 90 2.61 13.50 -8.29
N LEU A 91 1.79 14.50 -8.53
CA LEU A 91 1.72 15.72 -7.74
C LEU A 91 0.46 15.66 -6.89
N LEU A 92 0.60 16.02 -5.64
CA LEU A 92 -0.52 16.25 -4.74
C LEU A 92 -0.88 17.73 -4.81
N GLU A 93 -2.12 18.03 -5.19
CA GLU A 93 -2.64 19.39 -5.17
C GLU A 93 -3.22 19.68 -3.77
N VAL A 94 -2.69 20.72 -3.13
CA VAL A 94 -3.12 21.19 -1.81
C VAL A 94 -3.24 22.71 -1.87
N ASP A 95 -4.43 23.25 -1.63
CA ASP A 95 -4.74 24.70 -1.66
C ASP A 95 -4.29 25.41 -2.96
N GLY A 96 -4.35 24.69 -4.10
CA GLY A 96 -3.93 25.22 -5.40
C GLY A 96 -2.43 25.07 -5.69
N ASP A 97 -1.63 24.67 -4.73
CA ASP A 97 -0.20 24.38 -4.93
C ASP A 97 0.02 22.90 -5.26
N HIS A 98 1.01 22.63 -6.09
CA HIS A 98 1.41 21.28 -6.48
C HIS A 98 2.67 20.82 -5.75
N HIS A 99 2.57 19.74 -5.01
CA HIS A 99 3.66 19.14 -4.26
C HIS A 99 4.04 17.77 -4.83
N SER A 100 5.33 17.52 -5.03
CA SER A 100 5.81 16.18 -5.42
C SER A 100 5.47 15.18 -4.34
N LEU A 101 4.64 14.18 -4.66
CA LEU A 101 4.28 13.12 -3.71
C LEU A 101 5.52 12.36 -3.22
N MET A 102 6.45 12.02 -4.13
CA MET A 102 7.74 11.42 -3.74
C MET A 102 8.53 12.33 -2.79
N GLY A 103 8.54 13.63 -3.03
CA GLY A 103 9.22 14.59 -2.14
C GLY A 103 8.61 14.62 -0.73
N LEU A 104 7.29 14.50 -0.62
CA LEU A 104 6.60 14.42 0.68
C LEU A 104 6.87 13.10 1.38
N LEU A 105 6.89 11.98 0.66
CA LEU A 105 7.23 10.67 1.22
C LEU A 105 8.67 10.63 1.75
N VAL A 106 9.64 11.14 0.97
CA VAL A 106 11.04 11.24 1.39
C VAL A 106 11.17 12.14 2.62
N GLY A 107 10.44 13.26 2.66
CA GLY A 107 10.42 14.13 3.84
C GLY A 107 9.91 13.41 5.09
N LEU A 108 8.82 12.66 4.97
CA LEU A 108 8.25 11.89 6.10
C LEU A 108 9.18 10.76 6.56
N THR A 109 9.76 10.00 5.63
CA THR A 109 10.69 8.90 5.98
C THR A 109 12.03 9.43 6.53
N SER A 110 12.48 10.61 6.09
CA SER A 110 13.64 11.29 6.67
C SER A 110 13.34 11.78 8.09
N GLU A 111 12.13 12.32 8.33
CA GLU A 111 11.68 12.68 9.68
C GLU A 111 11.60 11.47 10.60
N LEU A 112 11.08 10.32 10.12
CA LEU A 112 11.09 9.07 10.88
C LEU A 112 12.51 8.71 11.35
N ARG A 113 13.48 8.78 10.43
CA ARG A 113 14.88 8.49 10.72
C ARG A 113 15.46 9.46 11.74
N ARG A 114 15.18 10.76 11.57
CA ARG A 114 15.63 11.83 12.47
C ARG A 114 15.03 11.70 13.87
N ALA A 115 13.72 11.45 13.95
CA ALA A 115 12.98 11.36 15.22
C ALA A 115 13.42 10.16 16.08
N LEU A 116 13.92 9.10 15.45
CA LEU A 116 14.49 7.93 16.14
C LEU A 116 16.00 8.07 16.42
N GLY A 117 16.65 9.17 16.02
CA GLY A 117 18.10 9.35 16.19
C GLY A 117 18.95 8.30 15.47
N LEU A 118 18.48 7.81 14.30
CA LEU A 118 19.14 6.74 13.57
C LEU A 118 20.32 7.27 12.76
N GLU A 119 21.52 6.79 13.08
CA GLU A 119 22.76 7.15 12.40
C GLU A 119 23.34 5.95 11.62
N GLY A 120 24.15 6.25 10.59
CA GLY A 120 24.83 5.24 9.80
C GLY A 120 23.88 4.38 8.96
N GLN A 121 24.27 3.13 8.71
CA GLN A 121 23.48 2.18 7.93
C GLN A 121 22.38 1.55 8.79
N VAL A 122 21.15 1.66 8.36
CA VAL A 122 19.97 1.08 9.00
C VAL A 122 19.24 0.19 8.02
N GLU A 123 19.13 -1.08 8.33
CA GLU A 123 18.40 -2.08 7.53
C GLU A 123 16.94 -2.13 7.97
N ALA A 124 16.00 -2.20 7.03
CA ALA A 124 14.57 -2.21 7.34
C ALA A 124 13.77 -3.19 6.46
N MET A 125 12.89 -3.98 7.11
CA MET A 125 11.72 -4.58 6.49
C MET A 125 10.55 -3.61 6.61
N VAL A 126 9.81 -3.37 5.53
CA VAL A 126 8.72 -2.38 5.52
C VAL A 126 7.40 -3.04 5.16
N GLY A 127 6.35 -2.68 5.91
CA GLY A 127 4.98 -3.14 5.67
C GLY A 127 4.30 -2.40 4.53
N VAL A 128 3.53 -3.14 3.72
CA VAL A 128 2.65 -2.60 2.68
C VAL A 128 1.29 -3.31 2.74
N PRO A 129 0.18 -2.68 2.30
CA PRO A 129 -1.10 -3.35 2.21
C PRO A 129 -1.03 -4.63 1.37
N ALA A 130 -1.88 -5.62 1.70
CA ALA A 130 -1.89 -6.89 1.00
C ALA A 130 -2.19 -6.74 -0.50
N ASN A 131 -3.03 -5.78 -0.86
CA ASN A 131 -3.41 -5.45 -2.23
C ASN A 131 -2.59 -4.30 -2.83
N ALA A 132 -1.47 -3.90 -2.19
CA ALA A 132 -0.61 -2.86 -2.73
C ALA A 132 -0.17 -3.21 -4.16
N ASN A 133 -0.42 -2.28 -5.08
CA ASN A 133 0.09 -2.40 -6.44
C ASN A 133 1.59 -2.08 -6.50
N SER A 134 2.22 -2.30 -7.62
CA SER A 134 3.67 -2.16 -7.67
C SER A 134 4.16 -0.73 -7.68
N ASN A 135 3.33 0.24 -8.08
CA ASN A 135 3.67 1.65 -7.90
C ASN A 135 3.75 2.00 -6.40
N GLN A 136 2.76 1.54 -5.61
CA GLN A 136 2.80 1.72 -4.15
C GLN A 136 4.04 1.08 -3.53
N ARG A 137 4.36 -0.17 -3.92
CA ARG A 137 5.57 -0.87 -3.46
C ARG A 137 6.83 -0.11 -3.85
N PHE A 138 6.92 0.31 -5.11
CA PHE A 138 8.06 1.09 -5.59
C PHE A 138 8.23 2.43 -4.85
N LEU A 139 7.16 3.22 -4.76
CA LEU A 139 7.19 4.51 -4.08
C LEU A 139 7.63 4.37 -2.62
N THR A 140 7.16 3.32 -1.95
CA THR A 140 7.56 3.00 -0.58
C THR A 140 9.04 2.69 -0.50
N VAL A 141 9.55 1.73 -1.28
CA VAL A 141 10.99 1.37 -1.28
C VAL A 141 11.86 2.59 -1.57
N GLU A 142 11.50 3.36 -2.61
CA GLU A 142 12.31 4.49 -3.05
C GLU A 142 12.32 5.62 -2.01
N ALA A 143 11.20 5.89 -1.34
CA ALA A 143 11.15 6.90 -0.28
C ALA A 143 12.07 6.53 0.90
N PHE A 144 12.02 5.28 1.36
CA PHE A 144 12.90 4.79 2.41
C PHE A 144 14.38 4.79 2.01
N ARG A 145 14.70 4.36 0.78
CA ARG A 145 16.08 4.38 0.28
C ARG A 145 16.65 5.79 0.20
N ARG A 146 15.88 6.77 -0.30
CA ARG A 146 16.29 8.17 -0.37
C ARG A 146 16.45 8.81 1.01
N ALA A 147 15.71 8.32 2.00
CA ALA A 147 15.90 8.72 3.39
C ALA A 147 17.09 8.02 4.08
N GLY A 148 17.84 7.18 3.35
CA GLY A 148 19.06 6.51 3.83
C GLY A 148 18.84 5.19 4.57
N PHE A 149 17.67 4.55 4.38
CA PHE A 149 17.46 3.16 4.83
C PHE A 149 17.95 2.17 3.76
N GLN A 150 18.52 1.07 4.20
CA GLN A 150 18.70 -0.12 3.36
C GLN A 150 17.45 -0.98 3.50
N VAL A 151 16.57 -0.92 2.50
CA VAL A 151 15.37 -1.74 2.48
C VAL A 151 15.73 -3.18 2.18
N LEU A 152 15.55 -4.08 3.16
CA LEU A 152 15.77 -5.52 3.04
C LEU A 152 14.67 -6.17 2.20
N GLY A 153 13.44 -5.68 2.33
CA GLY A 153 12.29 -6.17 1.57
C GLY A 153 11.00 -5.48 2.01
N LEU A 154 9.91 -5.82 1.30
CA LEU A 154 8.54 -5.46 1.64
C LEU A 154 7.76 -6.72 2.01
N LEU A 155 6.90 -6.62 3.02
CA LEU A 155 5.93 -7.65 3.34
C LEU A 155 4.52 -7.06 3.37
N ASN A 156 3.53 -7.88 3.04
CA ASN A 156 2.14 -7.52 3.28
C ASN A 156 1.87 -7.46 4.80
N GLU A 157 1.15 -6.44 5.22
CA GLU A 157 0.89 -6.17 6.63
C GLU A 157 0.26 -7.35 7.38
N PRO A 158 -0.80 -8.03 6.87
CA PRO A 158 -1.34 -9.20 7.55
C PRO A 158 -0.38 -10.40 7.53
N SER A 159 0.50 -10.50 6.55
CA SER A 159 1.54 -11.53 6.51
C SER A 159 2.57 -11.33 7.63
N ALA A 160 2.97 -10.09 7.86
CA ALA A 160 3.84 -9.74 8.97
C ALA A 160 3.17 -10.04 10.33
N ALA A 161 1.88 -9.72 10.48
CA ALA A 161 1.13 -10.06 11.69
C ALA A 161 1.03 -11.58 11.91
N ALA A 162 0.97 -12.38 10.83
CA ALA A 162 1.02 -13.85 10.94
C ALA A 162 2.36 -14.35 11.50
N ILE A 163 3.48 -13.71 11.16
CA ILE A 163 4.80 -14.04 11.72
C ILE A 163 4.82 -13.75 13.23
N GLU A 164 4.31 -12.60 13.67
CA GLU A 164 4.21 -12.26 15.09
C GLU A 164 3.38 -13.31 15.85
N PHE A 165 2.23 -13.69 15.28
CA PHE A 165 1.38 -14.74 15.85
C PHE A 165 2.11 -16.07 15.97
N GLY A 166 2.74 -16.57 14.88
CA GLY A 166 3.46 -17.84 14.87
C GLY A 166 4.68 -17.86 15.79
N HIS A 167 5.35 -16.73 15.95
CA HIS A 167 6.46 -16.60 16.90
C HIS A 167 6.02 -16.80 18.37
N ARG A 168 4.79 -16.42 18.70
CA ARG A 168 4.24 -16.50 20.05
C ARG A 168 3.45 -17.78 20.31
N GLN A 169 2.80 -18.31 19.30
CA GLN A 169 1.90 -19.45 19.42
C GLN A 169 2.31 -20.56 18.46
N LYS A 170 2.51 -21.76 19.02
CA LYS A 170 2.77 -22.96 18.21
C LYS A 170 1.46 -23.45 17.62
N LEU A 171 1.07 -22.87 16.50
CA LEU A 171 -0.07 -23.32 15.70
C LEU A 171 0.44 -23.87 14.38
N VAL A 172 -0.08 -25.03 13.97
CA VAL A 172 0.11 -25.61 12.64
C VAL A 172 -1.24 -25.62 11.94
N GLY A 173 -1.27 -25.33 10.65
CA GLY A 173 -2.48 -25.25 9.86
C GLY A 173 -2.83 -23.83 9.42
N ARG A 174 -4.10 -23.58 9.08
CA ARG A 174 -4.52 -22.34 8.43
C ARG A 174 -4.90 -21.25 9.42
N LEU A 175 -4.17 -20.17 9.35
CA LEU A 175 -4.43 -18.92 10.07
C LEU A 175 -5.06 -17.92 9.11
N LEU A 176 -6.19 -17.36 9.49
CA LEU A 176 -6.75 -16.18 8.84
C LEU A 176 -6.35 -14.95 9.65
N VAL A 177 -5.63 -14.02 9.05
CA VAL A 177 -5.33 -12.72 9.63
C VAL A 177 -6.36 -11.71 9.16
N TYR A 178 -6.93 -10.97 10.11
CA TYR A 178 -7.87 -9.87 9.92
C TYR A 178 -7.20 -8.61 10.46
N ASP A 179 -6.73 -7.75 9.58
CA ASP A 179 -6.08 -6.50 9.92
C ASP A 179 -6.98 -5.32 9.54
N LEU A 180 -7.63 -4.72 10.53
CA LEU A 180 -8.41 -3.50 10.35
C LEU A 180 -7.61 -2.32 10.89
N GLY A 181 -6.90 -1.66 10.00
CA GLY A 181 -6.06 -0.51 10.26
C GLY A 181 -6.84 0.80 10.46
N GLY A 182 -6.14 1.91 10.39
CA GLY A 182 -6.77 3.23 10.43
C GLY A 182 -7.46 3.60 9.13
N GLY A 183 -6.88 3.25 7.98
CA GLY A 183 -7.37 3.65 6.68
C GLY A 183 -7.66 2.51 5.72
N THR A 184 -7.16 1.30 6.00
CA THR A 184 -7.30 0.12 5.16
C THR A 184 -7.81 -1.06 5.98
N PHE A 185 -8.46 -1.99 5.29
CA PHE A 185 -8.73 -3.32 5.77
C PHE A 185 -7.97 -4.31 4.90
N ASP A 186 -7.20 -5.20 5.53
CA ASP A 186 -6.43 -6.23 4.87
C ASP A 186 -6.67 -7.58 5.55
N ALA A 187 -6.74 -8.64 4.75
CA ALA A 187 -6.85 -10.00 5.26
C ALA A 187 -5.96 -10.95 4.45
N SER A 188 -5.34 -11.92 5.13
CA SER A 188 -4.55 -12.98 4.50
C SER A 188 -4.86 -14.33 5.10
N LEU A 189 -4.98 -15.32 4.24
CA LEU A 189 -5.01 -16.73 4.62
C LEU A 189 -3.58 -17.28 4.53
N VAL A 190 -3.05 -17.74 5.66
CA VAL A 190 -1.66 -18.16 5.80
C VAL A 190 -1.62 -19.60 6.30
N GLU A 191 -0.89 -20.48 5.62
CA GLU A 191 -0.54 -21.80 6.12
C GLU A 191 0.67 -21.66 7.05
N LEU A 192 0.50 -22.09 8.29
CA LEU A 192 1.55 -22.11 9.30
C LEU A 192 2.13 -23.52 9.38
N ASP A 193 3.43 -23.67 9.12
CA ASP A 193 4.18 -24.91 9.31
C ASP A 193 5.47 -24.60 10.08
N GLU A 194 5.42 -24.80 11.40
CA GLU A 194 6.49 -24.44 12.35
C GLU A 194 7.02 -23.01 12.14
N LYS A 195 8.17 -22.88 11.47
CA LYS A 195 8.82 -21.58 11.19
C LYS A 195 8.70 -21.13 9.73
N VAL A 196 8.04 -21.93 8.88
CA VAL A 196 7.79 -21.57 7.48
C VAL A 196 6.31 -21.23 7.34
N HIS A 197 6.03 -20.00 6.98
CA HIS A 197 4.68 -19.50 6.76
C HIS A 197 4.48 -19.26 5.26
N THR A 198 3.40 -19.76 4.70
CA THR A 198 3.07 -19.58 3.28
C THR A 198 1.76 -18.84 3.15
N VAL A 199 1.77 -17.69 2.51
CA VAL A 199 0.56 -16.95 2.18
C VAL A 199 -0.17 -17.68 1.07
N LEU A 200 -1.41 -18.12 1.33
CA LEU A 200 -2.24 -18.83 0.37
C LEU A 200 -3.06 -17.84 -0.49
N ALA A 201 -3.60 -16.81 0.15
CA ALA A 201 -4.36 -15.78 -0.53
C ALA A 201 -4.44 -14.51 0.33
N SER A 202 -4.65 -13.37 -0.30
CA SER A 202 -4.86 -12.08 0.38
C SER A 202 -5.94 -11.29 -0.34
N GLU A 203 -6.74 -10.56 0.45
CA GLU A 203 -7.77 -9.62 0.00
C GLU A 203 -7.71 -8.36 0.84
N GLY A 204 -8.19 -7.23 0.32
CA GLY A 204 -8.21 -5.98 1.07
C GLY A 204 -9.23 -4.99 0.53
N ILE A 205 -9.50 -3.97 1.36
CA ILE A 205 -10.31 -2.79 1.01
C ILE A 205 -9.45 -1.57 1.33
N ALA A 206 -8.97 -0.89 0.30
CA ALA A 206 -7.99 0.19 0.43
C ALA A 206 -8.56 1.47 1.05
N THR A 207 -9.87 1.61 1.05
CA THR A 207 -10.60 2.82 1.50
C THR A 207 -11.48 2.60 2.72
N LEU A 208 -11.29 1.49 3.48
CA LEU A 208 -12.07 1.18 4.66
C LEU A 208 -11.18 0.92 5.87
N GLY A 209 -11.37 1.68 6.93
CA GLY A 209 -10.61 1.57 8.17
C GLY A 209 -11.21 2.35 9.34
N GLY A 210 -10.42 2.56 10.38
CA GLY A 210 -10.79 3.29 11.58
C GLY A 210 -11.20 4.73 11.33
N ASP A 211 -10.63 5.39 10.31
CA ASP A 211 -10.95 6.77 9.93
C ASP A 211 -12.40 6.90 9.43
N ASP A 212 -12.95 5.84 8.79
CA ASP A 212 -14.33 5.87 8.32
C ASP A 212 -15.32 5.87 9.50
N PHE A 213 -14.95 5.19 10.59
CA PHE A 213 -15.72 5.27 11.84
C PHE A 213 -15.64 6.67 12.48
N ASP A 214 -14.49 7.35 12.35
CA ASP A 214 -14.33 8.75 12.81
C ASP A 214 -15.23 9.68 12.02
N HIS A 215 -15.33 9.50 10.69
CA HIS A 215 -16.25 10.26 9.85
C HIS A 215 -17.72 10.01 10.21
N VAL A 216 -18.09 8.74 10.43
CA VAL A 216 -19.45 8.42 10.91
C VAL A 216 -19.78 9.15 12.22
N LEU A 217 -18.82 9.19 13.16
CA LEU A 217 -19.02 9.88 14.44
C LEU A 217 -19.09 11.40 14.25
N ALA A 218 -18.27 11.98 13.38
CA ALA A 218 -18.27 13.40 13.05
C ALA A 218 -19.60 13.83 12.39
N GLU A 219 -20.10 13.05 11.43
CA GLU A 219 -21.42 13.27 10.82
C GLU A 219 -22.56 13.24 11.84
N MET A 220 -22.49 12.31 12.80
CA MET A 220 -23.48 12.21 13.89
C MET A 220 -23.39 13.40 14.86
N ALA A 221 -22.21 13.98 15.02
CA ALA A 221 -21.98 15.08 15.95
C ALA A 221 -22.42 16.43 15.39
N VAL A 222 -22.12 16.74 14.12
CA VAL A 222 -22.36 18.06 13.53
C VAL A 222 -23.36 18.05 12.37
N GLY A 223 -23.70 16.89 11.83
CA GLY A 223 -24.50 16.73 10.61
C GLY A 223 -23.65 16.90 9.33
N GLU A 224 -24.07 16.25 8.27
CA GLU A 224 -23.34 16.20 6.97
C GLU A 224 -23.14 17.60 6.36
N THR A 225 -24.19 18.45 6.38
CA THR A 225 -24.14 19.82 5.83
C THR A 225 -23.14 20.69 6.58
N ALA A 226 -23.07 20.57 7.92
CA ALA A 226 -22.12 21.34 8.71
C ALA A 226 -20.69 20.87 8.51
N LEU A 227 -20.49 19.55 8.36
CA LEU A 227 -19.17 18.95 8.12
C LEU A 227 -18.54 19.48 6.82
N THR A 228 -19.32 19.59 5.73
CA THR A 228 -18.85 20.13 4.45
C THR A 228 -18.51 21.62 4.48
N GLY A 229 -19.03 22.36 5.46
CA GLY A 229 -18.78 23.79 5.65
C GLY A 229 -17.61 24.14 6.56
N LEU A 230 -16.91 23.14 7.11
CA LEU A 230 -15.73 23.35 7.97
C LEU A 230 -14.48 23.67 7.15
N SER A 231 -13.62 24.51 7.71
CA SER A 231 -12.26 24.67 7.21
C SER A 231 -11.45 23.38 7.41
N ALA A 232 -10.34 23.22 6.66
CA ALA A 232 -9.46 22.06 6.78
C ALA A 232 -8.96 21.85 8.23
N GLY A 233 -8.60 22.94 8.93
CA GLY A 233 -8.16 22.88 10.32
C GLY A 233 -9.28 22.46 11.30
N GLU A 234 -10.49 22.94 11.10
CA GLU A 234 -11.65 22.57 11.92
C GLU A 234 -12.02 21.09 11.69
N THR A 235 -12.07 20.67 10.42
CA THR A 235 -12.30 19.26 10.05
C THR A 235 -11.26 18.35 10.70
N PHE A 236 -9.97 18.76 10.66
CA PHE A 236 -8.90 17.99 11.29
C PHE A 236 -9.15 17.83 12.81
N ARG A 237 -9.42 18.93 13.53
CA ARG A 237 -9.66 18.89 14.98
C ARG A 237 -10.90 18.08 15.35
N LEU A 238 -11.98 18.18 14.57
CA LEU A 238 -13.18 17.39 14.78
C LEU A 238 -12.92 15.90 14.63
N LEU A 239 -12.24 15.49 13.54
CA LEU A 239 -11.90 14.08 13.31
C LEU A 239 -10.94 13.53 14.38
N GLU A 240 -10.00 14.33 14.88
CA GLU A 240 -9.11 13.91 15.98
C GLU A 240 -9.88 13.76 17.31
N GLU A 241 -10.84 14.64 17.60
CA GLU A 241 -11.73 14.47 18.75
C GLU A 241 -12.57 13.19 18.61
N CYS A 242 -13.17 12.96 17.44
CA CYS A 242 -13.93 11.74 17.15
C CYS A 242 -13.08 10.50 17.29
N ARG A 243 -11.83 10.51 16.79
CA ARG A 243 -10.88 9.41 16.95
C ARG A 243 -10.58 9.14 18.42
N ARG A 244 -10.30 10.16 19.19
CA ARG A 244 -10.04 10.05 20.63
C ARG A 244 -11.22 9.41 21.37
N GLN A 245 -12.44 9.88 21.10
CA GLN A 245 -13.66 9.33 21.70
C GLN A 245 -13.94 7.88 21.25
N LYS A 246 -13.73 7.56 19.97
CA LYS A 246 -13.84 6.19 19.46
C LYS A 246 -12.82 5.24 20.10
N GLU A 247 -11.56 5.65 20.23
CA GLU A 247 -10.51 4.82 20.84
C GLU A 247 -10.73 4.61 22.34
N ALA A 248 -11.48 5.49 23.02
CA ALA A 248 -11.87 5.35 24.41
C ALA A 248 -13.08 4.41 24.65
N LEU A 249 -13.69 3.86 23.57
CA LEU A 249 -14.86 3.00 23.70
C LEU A 249 -14.51 1.64 24.32
N HIS A 250 -15.31 1.24 25.28
CA HIS A 250 -15.29 -0.08 25.89
C HIS A 250 -16.63 -0.81 25.65
N PRO A 251 -16.68 -2.15 25.80
CA PRO A 251 -17.90 -2.93 25.58
C PRO A 251 -19.13 -2.44 26.34
N ASN A 252 -18.94 -1.80 27.49
CA ASN A 252 -20.00 -1.29 28.34
C ASN A 252 -20.32 0.21 28.15
N THR A 253 -19.64 0.90 27.23
CA THR A 253 -19.90 2.31 26.94
C THR A 253 -21.30 2.48 26.35
N ARG A 254 -22.10 3.36 26.95
CA ARG A 254 -23.48 3.64 26.51
C ARG A 254 -23.61 4.95 25.76
N LYS A 255 -22.75 5.92 26.04
CA LYS A 255 -22.78 7.27 25.48
C LYS A 255 -21.38 7.67 25.06
N ILE A 256 -21.29 8.39 23.94
CA ILE A 256 -20.09 9.01 23.41
C ILE A 256 -20.31 10.53 23.56
N VAL A 257 -19.40 11.22 24.19
CA VAL A 257 -19.44 12.68 24.34
C VAL A 257 -18.37 13.26 23.43
N VAL A 258 -18.78 13.96 22.38
CA VAL A 258 -17.87 14.66 21.47
C VAL A 258 -17.83 16.14 21.88
N ASP A 259 -16.64 16.63 22.19
CA ASP A 259 -16.41 18.02 22.57
C ASP A 259 -16.13 18.85 21.30
N LEU A 260 -17.15 19.56 20.86
CA LEU A 260 -17.07 20.37 19.66
C LEU A 260 -16.34 21.71 19.87
N ASP A 261 -16.11 22.14 21.11
CA ASP A 261 -15.28 23.31 21.39
C ASP A 261 -13.82 23.12 20.96
N HIS A 262 -13.35 21.88 20.91
CA HIS A 262 -12.06 21.55 20.28
C HIS A 262 -12.04 21.84 18.76
N CYS A 263 -13.19 21.77 18.10
CA CYS A 263 -13.32 22.08 16.68
C CYS A 263 -13.49 23.58 16.47
N ARG A 264 -14.49 24.16 17.13
CA ARG A 264 -14.82 25.59 17.07
C ARG A 264 -15.38 26.05 18.41
N GLU A 265 -14.78 27.07 18.97
CA GLU A 265 -15.22 27.66 20.26
C GLU A 265 -16.71 28.04 20.23
N GLY A 266 -17.40 27.70 21.30
CA GLY A 266 -18.83 27.97 21.47
C GLY A 266 -19.79 26.92 20.90
N TRP A 267 -19.26 25.80 20.34
CA TRP A 267 -20.11 24.72 19.84
C TRP A 267 -20.56 23.74 20.94
N GLY A 268 -19.87 23.73 22.08
CA GLY A 268 -20.21 22.91 23.25
C GLY A 268 -19.97 21.41 23.01
N GLN A 269 -20.80 20.59 23.66
CA GLN A 269 -20.66 19.14 23.64
C GLN A 269 -21.91 18.46 23.09
N VAL A 270 -21.73 17.41 22.30
CA VAL A 270 -22.79 16.55 21.79
C VAL A 270 -22.68 15.16 22.38
N THR A 271 -23.80 14.63 22.88
CA THR A 271 -23.88 13.27 23.41
C THR A 271 -24.57 12.35 22.40
N ILE A 272 -23.87 11.32 21.97
CA ILE A 272 -24.34 10.34 21.00
C ILE A 272 -24.51 8.98 21.69
N PRO A 273 -25.67 8.29 21.56
CA PRO A 273 -25.80 6.92 22.05
C PRO A 273 -24.84 5.97 21.33
N ALA A 274 -24.01 5.22 22.07
CA ALA A 274 -23.06 4.26 21.48
C ALA A 274 -23.76 3.22 20.59
N ALA A 275 -24.98 2.81 20.93
CA ALA A 275 -25.77 1.89 20.11
C ALA A 275 -26.09 2.47 18.72
N ALA A 276 -26.46 3.76 18.65
CA ALA A 276 -26.73 4.41 17.37
C ALA A 276 -25.48 4.55 16.51
N PHE A 277 -24.32 4.86 17.11
CA PHE A 277 -23.04 4.86 16.43
C PHE A 277 -22.69 3.48 15.88
N TYR A 278 -22.87 2.42 16.67
CA TYR A 278 -22.61 1.04 16.23
C TYR A 278 -23.51 0.62 15.06
N GLU A 279 -24.78 0.99 15.06
CA GLU A 279 -25.67 0.69 13.94
C GLU A 279 -25.23 1.36 12.63
N ARG A 280 -24.71 2.60 12.69
CA ARG A 280 -24.14 3.26 11.52
C ARG A 280 -22.81 2.67 11.06
N CYS A 281 -22.00 2.13 11.98
CA CYS A 281 -20.73 1.46 11.64
C CYS A 281 -20.92 0.01 11.14
N ARG A 282 -22.04 -0.64 11.45
CA ARG A 282 -22.31 -2.04 11.12
C ARG A 282 -22.08 -2.40 9.65
N PRO A 283 -22.61 -1.63 8.65
CA PRO A 283 -22.44 -1.98 7.24
C PRO A 283 -20.96 -2.04 6.80
N LEU A 284 -20.11 -1.16 7.35
CA LEU A 284 -18.68 -1.12 7.07
C LEU A 284 -17.99 -2.41 7.56
N ILE A 285 -18.35 -2.87 8.77
CA ILE A 285 -17.79 -4.11 9.34
C ILE A 285 -18.32 -5.35 8.59
N GLU A 286 -19.60 -5.35 8.18
CA GLU A 286 -20.16 -6.42 7.36
C GLU A 286 -19.44 -6.58 6.03
N GLU A 287 -18.98 -5.48 5.43
CA GLU A 287 -18.19 -5.50 4.20
C GLU A 287 -16.85 -6.21 4.42
N THR A 288 -16.14 -5.93 5.51
CA THR A 288 -14.89 -6.65 5.85
C THR A 288 -15.14 -8.13 6.08
N ILE A 289 -16.23 -8.49 6.75
CA ILE A 289 -16.61 -9.89 7.00
C ILE A 289 -16.95 -10.63 5.69
N ARG A 290 -17.64 -9.97 4.74
CA ARG A 290 -17.89 -10.53 3.41
C ARG A 290 -16.60 -10.78 2.63
N THR A 291 -15.64 -9.85 2.70
CA THR A 291 -14.31 -9.98 2.08
C THR A 291 -13.58 -11.19 2.65
N VAL A 292 -13.54 -11.33 3.96
CA VAL A 292 -12.99 -12.51 4.65
C VAL A 292 -13.70 -13.82 4.22
N GLY A 293 -15.02 -13.78 4.10
CA GLY A 293 -15.81 -14.96 3.66
C GLY A 293 -15.41 -15.46 2.27
N ARG A 294 -15.09 -14.55 1.35
CA ARG A 294 -14.57 -14.91 0.00
C ARG A 294 -13.18 -15.53 0.08
N LEU A 295 -12.34 -15.03 0.97
CA LEU A 295 -10.96 -15.47 1.13
C LEU A 295 -10.86 -16.88 1.70
N VAL A 296 -11.68 -17.19 2.71
CA VAL A 296 -11.66 -18.50 3.39
C VAL A 296 -12.29 -19.60 2.53
N GLY A 297 -13.33 -19.28 1.76
CA GLY A 297 -14.07 -20.28 0.99
C GLY A 297 -14.72 -21.35 1.89
N ALA A 298 -14.65 -22.62 1.46
CA ALA A 298 -15.17 -23.77 2.20
C ALA A 298 -14.15 -24.44 3.13
N GLU A 299 -12.90 -23.99 3.11
CA GLU A 299 -11.81 -24.63 3.83
C GLU A 299 -11.80 -24.22 5.31
N PRO A 300 -11.53 -25.15 6.24
CA PRO A 300 -11.48 -24.85 7.66
C PRO A 300 -10.25 -23.99 8.00
N ILE A 301 -10.42 -23.06 8.94
CA ILE A 301 -9.34 -22.32 9.57
C ILE A 301 -9.18 -22.74 11.03
N GLU A 302 -7.95 -22.82 11.51
CA GLU A 302 -7.63 -23.13 12.90
C GLU A 302 -7.86 -21.91 13.82
N ALA A 303 -7.48 -20.73 13.34
CA ALA A 303 -7.68 -19.47 14.06
C ALA A 303 -7.94 -18.29 13.11
N LEU A 304 -8.67 -17.31 13.63
CA LEU A 304 -8.79 -15.96 13.09
C LEU A 304 -7.99 -15.02 14.00
N TYR A 305 -6.90 -14.47 13.52
CA TYR A 305 -6.07 -13.52 14.25
C TYR A 305 -6.46 -12.09 13.90
N VAL A 306 -6.89 -11.33 14.92
CA VAL A 306 -7.41 -9.98 14.75
C VAL A 306 -6.37 -8.96 15.21
N THR A 307 -5.96 -8.09 14.30
CA THR A 307 -4.99 -7.00 14.51
C THR A 307 -5.50 -5.70 13.88
N GLY A 308 -4.70 -4.64 13.94
CA GLY A 308 -5.07 -3.30 13.49
C GLY A 308 -5.85 -2.50 14.52
N GLY A 309 -5.54 -1.21 14.64
CA GLY A 309 -6.16 -0.31 15.63
C GLY A 309 -7.67 -0.12 15.44
N GLY A 310 -8.17 -0.18 14.20
CA GLY A 310 -9.62 -0.12 13.89
C GLY A 310 -10.39 -1.32 14.45
N SER A 311 -9.73 -2.47 14.60
CA SER A 311 -10.32 -3.68 15.19
C SER A 311 -10.60 -3.57 16.69
N GLU A 312 -10.08 -2.53 17.35
CA GLU A 312 -10.33 -2.25 18.77
C GLU A 312 -11.76 -1.76 19.03
N LEU A 313 -12.46 -1.29 18.00
CA LEU A 313 -13.88 -0.95 18.14
C LEU A 313 -14.67 -2.16 18.67
N PRO A 314 -15.37 -2.04 19.81
CA PRO A 314 -16.04 -3.19 20.46
C PRO A 314 -17.00 -3.95 19.55
N LEU A 315 -17.63 -3.26 18.59
CA LEU A 315 -18.54 -3.87 17.63
C LEU A 315 -17.83 -4.88 16.73
N VAL A 316 -16.60 -4.59 16.27
CA VAL A 316 -15.81 -5.48 15.41
C VAL A 316 -15.61 -6.85 16.08
N GLY A 317 -15.07 -6.84 17.31
CA GLY A 317 -14.81 -8.08 18.04
C GLY A 317 -16.09 -8.88 18.35
N ARG A 318 -17.24 -8.21 18.52
CA ARG A 318 -18.54 -8.87 18.72
C ARG A 318 -18.99 -9.56 17.44
N MET A 319 -19.02 -8.86 16.31
CA MET A 319 -19.47 -9.40 15.03
C MET A 319 -18.57 -10.55 14.53
N LEU A 320 -17.25 -10.42 14.72
CA LEU A 320 -16.32 -11.50 14.38
C LEU A 320 -16.57 -12.76 15.23
N ARG A 321 -16.85 -12.61 16.54
CA ARG A 321 -17.18 -13.76 17.40
C ARG A 321 -18.53 -14.40 17.05
N GLU A 322 -19.51 -13.62 16.63
CA GLU A 322 -20.79 -14.12 16.12
C GLU A 322 -20.57 -15.01 14.90
N GLN A 323 -19.66 -14.63 13.99
CA GLN A 323 -19.39 -15.35 12.74
C GLN A 323 -18.42 -16.54 12.91
N PHE A 324 -17.32 -16.36 13.64
CA PHE A 324 -16.20 -17.31 13.70
C PHE A 324 -16.05 -17.99 15.07
N GLY A 325 -16.85 -17.60 16.06
CA GLY A 325 -16.91 -18.24 17.37
C GLY A 325 -15.59 -18.19 18.13
N ARG A 326 -15.19 -19.35 18.68
CA ARG A 326 -13.98 -19.49 19.50
C ARG A 326 -12.67 -19.42 18.72
N ARG A 327 -12.71 -19.42 17.38
CA ARG A 327 -11.49 -19.27 16.55
C ARG A 327 -10.91 -17.88 16.60
N VAL A 328 -11.70 -16.87 17.02
CA VAL A 328 -11.24 -15.47 17.10
C VAL A 328 -10.19 -15.32 18.19
N ARG A 329 -8.99 -14.93 17.79
CA ARG A 329 -7.85 -14.60 18.65
C ARG A 329 -7.50 -13.13 18.44
N ARG A 330 -7.58 -12.32 19.46
CA ARG A 330 -7.17 -10.93 19.39
C ARG A 330 -5.69 -10.80 19.68
N SER A 331 -4.97 -10.00 18.89
CA SER A 331 -3.58 -9.64 19.18
C SER A 331 -3.47 -8.94 20.54
N ALA A 332 -2.43 -9.28 21.30
CA ALA A 332 -2.04 -8.49 22.47
C ALA A 332 -1.37 -7.16 22.06
N TYR A 333 -0.97 -7.07 20.78
CA TYR A 333 -0.25 -5.95 20.16
C TYR A 333 -1.01 -5.46 18.93
N THR A 334 -2.31 -5.20 19.05
CA THR A 334 -3.19 -4.83 17.93
C THR A 334 -2.63 -3.69 17.06
N ARG A 335 -1.86 -2.78 17.64
CA ARG A 335 -1.32 -1.61 16.94
C ARG A 335 0.15 -1.76 16.53
N SER A 336 0.80 -2.87 16.87
CA SER A 336 2.23 -3.08 16.62
C SER A 336 2.59 -4.49 16.16
N ALA A 337 1.62 -5.40 16.03
CA ALA A 337 1.85 -6.78 15.58
C ALA A 337 2.58 -6.81 14.23
N THR A 338 2.18 -5.96 13.29
CA THR A 338 2.82 -5.81 11.98
C THR A 338 4.28 -5.41 12.09
N ALA A 339 4.60 -4.35 12.86
CA ALA A 339 5.98 -3.91 13.06
C ALA A 339 6.85 -5.00 13.71
N ILE A 340 6.30 -5.70 14.71
CA ILE A 340 7.00 -6.82 15.38
C ILE A 340 7.26 -7.95 14.38
N GLY A 341 6.27 -8.36 13.60
CA GLY A 341 6.42 -9.41 12.59
C GLY A 341 7.46 -9.06 11.51
N LEU A 342 7.48 -7.79 11.08
CA LEU A 342 8.51 -7.26 10.16
C LEU A 342 9.91 -7.32 10.79
N ALA A 343 10.04 -6.98 12.08
CA ALA A 343 11.32 -7.08 12.79
C ALA A 343 11.79 -8.54 12.95
N ILE A 344 10.87 -9.48 13.24
CA ILE A 344 11.17 -10.92 13.26
C ILE A 344 11.69 -11.38 11.89
N GLN A 345 11.06 -10.93 10.81
CA GLN A 345 11.51 -11.25 9.44
C GLN A 345 12.85 -10.61 9.10
N ALA A 346 13.15 -9.42 9.62
CA ALA A 346 14.45 -8.76 9.45
C ALA A 346 15.58 -9.48 10.21
N ASP A 347 15.25 -10.25 11.25
CA ASP A 347 16.22 -11.00 12.05
C ASP A 347 16.60 -12.31 11.36
N ALA A 348 17.76 -12.35 10.72
CA ALA A 348 18.29 -13.54 10.06
C ALA A 348 18.48 -14.74 11.02
N THR A 349 18.53 -14.50 12.33
CA THR A 349 18.70 -15.56 13.35
C THR A 349 17.39 -16.11 13.87
N SER A 350 16.24 -15.48 13.57
CA SER A 350 14.92 -15.92 14.02
C SER A 350 14.56 -17.31 13.50
N GLY A 351 15.03 -17.63 12.30
CA GLY A 351 14.71 -18.86 11.57
C GLY A 351 13.30 -18.86 10.96
N TYR A 352 12.55 -17.74 11.06
CA TYR A 352 11.28 -17.60 10.38
C TYR A 352 11.47 -17.23 8.92
N ALA A 353 10.68 -17.84 8.05
CA ALA A 353 10.63 -17.53 6.64
C ALA A 353 9.17 -17.37 6.20
N LEU A 354 8.83 -16.20 5.67
CA LEU A 354 7.54 -15.99 5.03
C LEU A 354 7.74 -16.01 3.52
N ARG A 355 6.86 -16.72 2.84
CA ARG A 355 6.75 -16.70 1.38
C ARG A 355 5.49 -15.97 1.00
N ASP A 356 5.66 -14.78 0.43
CA ASP A 356 4.54 -13.96 -0.05
C ASP A 356 4.19 -14.28 -1.51
N VAL A 357 3.04 -13.84 -1.94
CA VAL A 357 2.51 -14.07 -3.28
C VAL A 357 2.08 -12.75 -3.93
N PHE A 358 2.00 -12.72 -5.27
CA PHE A 358 1.38 -11.61 -5.99
C PHE A 358 -0.10 -11.49 -5.61
N ALA A 359 -0.50 -10.35 -5.09
CA ALA A 359 -1.89 -10.08 -4.71
C ALA A 359 -2.80 -9.87 -5.93
N ARG A 360 -2.24 -9.51 -7.09
CA ARG A 360 -2.92 -9.21 -8.35
C ARG A 360 -2.21 -9.87 -9.54
N ASN A 361 -2.92 -10.01 -10.67
CA ASN A 361 -2.31 -10.42 -11.93
C ASN A 361 -1.56 -9.25 -12.52
N PHE A 362 -0.26 -9.37 -12.72
CA PHE A 362 0.56 -8.40 -13.44
C PHE A 362 0.72 -8.84 -14.88
N GLY A 363 0.52 -7.94 -15.83
CA GLY A 363 0.65 -8.26 -17.25
C GLY A 363 0.78 -7.03 -18.15
N VAL A 364 0.78 -7.28 -19.45
CA VAL A 364 0.97 -6.29 -20.50
C VAL A 364 -0.05 -6.49 -21.61
N TRP A 365 -0.58 -5.39 -22.14
CA TRP A 365 -1.39 -5.44 -23.35
C TRP A 365 -0.52 -5.72 -24.57
N ARG A 366 -0.92 -6.74 -25.34
CA ARG A 366 -0.29 -7.11 -26.60
C ARG A 366 -1.28 -7.08 -27.74
N GLU A 367 -0.80 -6.67 -28.89
CA GLU A 367 -1.53 -6.84 -30.13
C GLU A 367 -1.35 -8.28 -30.64
N ALA A 368 -2.44 -8.88 -31.06
CA ALA A 368 -2.46 -10.18 -31.71
C ALA A 368 -3.17 -10.09 -33.08
N GLU A 369 -3.03 -11.12 -33.93
CA GLU A 369 -3.60 -11.18 -35.25
C GLU A 369 -3.27 -9.96 -36.16
N GLY A 370 -2.02 -9.47 -36.07
CA GLY A 370 -1.59 -8.29 -36.84
C GLY A 370 -2.25 -6.99 -36.39
N GLY A 371 -2.53 -6.83 -35.10
CA GLY A 371 -3.11 -5.63 -34.50
C GLY A 371 -4.64 -5.59 -34.52
N ARG A 372 -5.32 -6.68 -34.90
CA ARG A 372 -6.78 -6.74 -34.92
C ARG A 372 -7.41 -6.91 -33.56
N ILE A 373 -6.73 -7.61 -32.66
CA ILE A 373 -7.19 -7.86 -31.30
C ILE A 373 -6.12 -7.49 -30.29
N MET A 374 -6.58 -7.04 -29.10
CA MET A 374 -5.74 -6.80 -27.94
C MET A 374 -5.93 -7.94 -26.96
N VAL A 375 -4.84 -8.55 -26.53
CA VAL A 375 -4.83 -9.58 -25.51
C VAL A 375 -4.05 -9.10 -24.29
N PHE A 376 -4.45 -9.55 -23.11
CA PHE A 376 -3.72 -9.30 -21.89
C PHE A 376 -2.82 -10.50 -21.58
N ASP A 377 -1.52 -10.33 -21.79
CA ASP A 377 -0.52 -11.35 -21.45
C ASP A 377 -0.16 -11.23 -19.95
N VAL A 378 -0.65 -12.16 -19.16
CA VAL A 378 -0.32 -12.25 -17.73
C VAL A 378 1.12 -12.75 -17.59
N ILE A 379 1.98 -11.90 -17.06
CA ILE A 379 3.40 -12.20 -16.80
C ILE A 379 3.56 -12.90 -15.45
N PHE A 380 3.00 -12.31 -14.38
CA PHE A 380 2.97 -12.89 -13.05
C PHE A 380 1.52 -13.02 -12.59
N PRO A 381 0.96 -14.26 -12.62
CA PRO A 381 -0.38 -14.52 -12.13
C PRO A 381 -0.53 -14.21 -10.64
N ARG A 382 -1.73 -13.79 -10.24
CA ARG A 382 -2.13 -13.71 -8.83
C ARG A 382 -1.85 -15.05 -8.14
N GLY A 383 -1.30 -15.01 -6.93
CA GLY A 383 -0.90 -16.19 -6.17
C GLY A 383 0.51 -16.71 -6.52
N THR A 384 1.19 -16.16 -7.53
CA THR A 384 2.59 -16.51 -7.80
C THR A 384 3.46 -16.12 -6.61
N ARG A 385 4.25 -17.07 -6.11
CA ARG A 385 5.14 -16.86 -4.96
C ARG A 385 6.25 -15.87 -5.30
N LEU A 386 6.47 -14.91 -4.43
CA LEU A 386 7.64 -14.02 -4.49
C LEU A 386 8.91 -14.75 -4.03
N PRO A 387 10.08 -14.43 -4.59
CA PRO A 387 11.34 -14.98 -4.11
C PRO A 387 11.63 -14.51 -2.69
N GLY A 388 12.34 -15.35 -1.93
CA GLY A 388 12.87 -14.93 -0.62
C GLY A 388 14.03 -13.92 -0.76
N PRO A 389 14.46 -13.27 0.35
CA PRO A 389 15.54 -12.27 0.33
C PRO A 389 16.87 -12.80 -0.24
N ASP A 390 17.16 -14.09 -0.04
CA ASP A 390 18.38 -14.75 -0.50
C ASP A 390 18.16 -15.62 -1.76
N GLU A 391 16.95 -15.61 -2.32
CA GLU A 391 16.62 -16.32 -3.55
C GLU A 391 16.87 -15.43 -4.78
N PRO A 392 17.24 -16.01 -5.93
CA PRO A 392 17.36 -15.24 -7.17
C PRO A 392 16.00 -14.66 -7.56
N PRO A 393 15.97 -13.55 -8.31
CA PRO A 393 14.71 -12.98 -8.80
C PRO A 393 13.89 -14.00 -9.56
N LEU A 394 12.56 -13.93 -9.40
CA LEU A 394 11.63 -14.68 -10.25
C LEU A 394 11.71 -14.13 -11.67
N VAL A 395 11.93 -15.00 -12.66
CA VAL A 395 12.13 -14.61 -14.05
C VAL A 395 11.06 -15.23 -14.93
N VAL A 396 10.50 -14.41 -15.83
CA VAL A 396 9.62 -14.85 -16.93
C VAL A 396 10.15 -14.27 -18.23
N GLU A 397 10.22 -15.11 -19.27
CA GLU A 397 10.71 -14.70 -20.58
C GLU A 397 9.61 -14.84 -21.64
N ARG A 398 9.65 -13.94 -22.64
CA ARG A 398 8.81 -13.98 -23.84
C ARG A 398 9.71 -13.80 -25.05
N ARG A 399 9.43 -14.55 -26.11
CA ARG A 399 10.11 -14.41 -27.41
C ARG A 399 9.10 -14.38 -28.52
N TYR A 400 9.25 -13.45 -29.44
CA TYR A 400 8.36 -13.28 -30.58
C TYR A 400 9.02 -12.48 -31.71
N ARG A 401 8.30 -12.42 -32.83
CA ARG A 401 8.64 -11.57 -33.98
C ARG A 401 7.65 -10.41 -34.04
N PRO A 402 8.12 -9.15 -34.06
CA PRO A 402 7.22 -8.00 -34.10
C PRO A 402 6.65 -7.79 -35.48
N ALA A 403 5.45 -7.19 -35.57
CA ALA A 403 4.84 -6.75 -36.80
C ALA A 403 5.10 -5.27 -37.11
N HIS A 404 5.42 -4.49 -36.09
CA HIS A 404 5.62 -3.05 -36.15
C HIS A 404 7.08 -2.67 -35.96
N ASN A 405 7.46 -1.46 -36.42
CA ASN A 405 8.79 -0.87 -36.22
C ASN A 405 9.09 -0.44 -34.78
N VAL A 406 8.03 -0.14 -33.99
CA VAL A 406 8.12 0.28 -32.60
C VAL A 406 7.15 -0.53 -31.74
N GLY A 407 7.62 -1.02 -30.61
CA GLY A 407 6.79 -1.63 -29.58
C GLY A 407 6.31 -0.60 -28.56
N HIS A 408 5.02 -0.60 -28.30
CA HIS A 408 4.38 0.19 -27.27
C HIS A 408 3.78 -0.74 -26.22
N PHE A 409 4.47 -0.89 -25.10
CA PHE A 409 4.09 -1.79 -24.02
C PHE A 409 3.31 -1.02 -22.96
N ARG A 410 2.11 -1.49 -22.66
CA ARG A 410 1.22 -0.92 -21.64
C ARG A 410 1.02 -1.94 -20.55
N TYR A 411 1.63 -1.70 -19.41
CA TYR A 411 1.58 -2.58 -18.25
C TYR A 411 0.43 -2.23 -17.34
N LEU A 412 -0.17 -3.25 -16.76
CA LEU A 412 -1.24 -3.09 -15.78
C LEU A 412 -1.28 -4.24 -14.76
N GLU A 413 -1.91 -3.99 -13.65
CA GLU A 413 -2.36 -5.01 -12.71
C GLU A 413 -3.88 -5.10 -12.72
N ALA A 414 -4.40 -6.34 -12.60
CA ALA A 414 -5.82 -6.62 -12.51
C ALA A 414 -6.12 -7.55 -11.33
N GLY A 415 -7.19 -7.28 -10.61
CA GLY A 415 -7.65 -8.13 -9.51
C GLY A 415 -8.02 -9.54 -9.99
N HIS A 416 -8.69 -9.61 -11.15
CA HIS A 416 -9.10 -10.85 -11.80
C HIS A 416 -8.81 -10.81 -13.30
N VAL A 417 -8.73 -12.01 -13.89
CA VAL A 417 -8.70 -12.21 -15.34
C VAL A 417 -9.80 -13.22 -15.63
N ASP A 418 -10.67 -12.90 -16.59
CA ASP A 418 -11.76 -13.81 -16.97
C ASP A 418 -11.25 -15.01 -17.80
N ASP A 419 -12.15 -15.93 -18.12
CA ASP A 419 -11.82 -17.16 -18.87
C ASP A 419 -11.33 -16.87 -20.31
N GLU A 420 -11.63 -15.68 -20.85
CA GLU A 420 -11.13 -15.21 -22.14
C GLU A 420 -9.80 -14.43 -22.02
N GLY A 421 -9.20 -14.39 -20.83
CA GLY A 421 -7.93 -13.71 -20.60
C GLY A 421 -8.04 -12.19 -20.51
N ARG A 422 -9.25 -11.63 -20.26
CA ARG A 422 -9.45 -10.19 -20.14
C ARG A 422 -9.33 -9.74 -18.70
N PRO A 423 -8.61 -8.64 -18.41
CA PRO A 423 -8.49 -8.11 -17.07
C PRO A 423 -9.83 -7.54 -16.58
N GLN A 424 -10.23 -7.91 -15.38
CA GLN A 424 -11.49 -7.56 -14.74
C GLN A 424 -11.26 -6.99 -13.32
N GLY A 425 -12.27 -6.29 -12.82
CA GLY A 425 -12.25 -5.69 -11.48
C GLY A 425 -11.40 -4.42 -11.41
N ASP A 426 -10.73 -4.22 -10.29
CA ASP A 426 -9.84 -3.08 -10.09
C ASP A 426 -8.59 -3.24 -10.97
N ILE A 427 -8.46 -2.34 -11.93
CA ILE A 427 -7.31 -2.28 -12.85
C ILE A 427 -6.46 -1.09 -12.47
N ALA A 428 -5.21 -1.32 -12.08
CA ALA A 428 -4.21 -0.29 -11.94
C ALA A 428 -3.36 -0.23 -13.22
N VAL A 429 -3.42 0.89 -13.92
CA VAL A 429 -2.55 1.15 -15.08
C VAL A 429 -1.19 1.57 -14.54
N TRP A 430 -0.17 0.90 -15.03
CA TRP A 430 1.22 1.15 -14.69
C TRP A 430 1.88 2.07 -15.70
N ASP A 431 3.07 1.67 -16.11
CA ASP A 431 3.95 2.40 -16.98
C ASP A 431 3.69 2.06 -18.46
N GLU A 432 4.07 2.96 -19.34
CA GLU A 432 4.12 2.76 -20.77
C GLU A 432 5.58 2.79 -21.21
N ILE A 433 6.02 1.74 -21.92
CA ILE A 433 7.39 1.61 -22.42
C ILE A 433 7.37 1.58 -23.93
N TRP A 434 8.28 2.33 -24.53
CA TRP A 434 8.51 2.36 -25.96
C TRP A 434 9.86 1.75 -26.28
N PHE A 435 9.87 0.72 -27.15
CA PHE A 435 11.08 0.05 -27.56
C PHE A 435 11.18 0.01 -29.09
N PRO A 436 12.35 0.35 -29.69
CA PRO A 436 12.53 0.26 -31.13
C PRO A 436 12.69 -1.21 -31.55
N PHE A 437 11.78 -1.73 -32.36
CA PHE A 437 11.96 -3.03 -33.01
C PHE A 437 12.80 -2.91 -34.27
N ASP A 438 12.66 -1.78 -34.98
CA ASP A 438 13.51 -1.46 -36.12
C ASP A 438 14.90 -1.01 -35.64
N PRO A 439 16.00 -1.69 -36.05
CA PRO A 439 17.36 -1.26 -35.75
C PRO A 439 17.69 0.18 -36.16
N ALA A 440 17.04 0.70 -37.19
CA ALA A 440 17.22 2.10 -37.63
C ALA A 440 16.78 3.12 -36.56
N LEU A 441 15.88 2.73 -35.67
CA LEU A 441 15.39 3.56 -34.57
C LEU A 441 16.14 3.32 -33.24
N ALA A 442 17.10 2.40 -33.21
CA ALA A 442 17.81 1.99 -31.97
C ALA A 442 18.50 3.14 -31.24
N SER A 443 19.00 4.14 -31.98
CA SER A 443 19.67 5.31 -31.42
C SER A 443 18.72 6.47 -31.04
N GLN A 444 17.43 6.36 -31.35
CA GLN A 444 16.46 7.41 -31.06
C GLN A 444 16.08 7.39 -29.56
N PRO A 445 16.31 8.50 -28.83
CA PRO A 445 16.09 8.51 -27.38
C PRO A 445 14.60 8.61 -27.01
N ASP A 446 13.79 9.27 -27.83
CA ASP A 446 12.35 9.44 -27.62
C ASP A 446 11.56 8.84 -28.78
N LEU A 447 10.85 7.77 -28.50
CA LEU A 447 10.00 7.06 -29.47
C LEU A 447 8.52 7.40 -29.33
N THR A 448 8.12 8.23 -28.36
CA THR A 448 6.71 8.56 -28.11
C THR A 448 6.06 9.29 -29.28
N ARG A 449 6.85 9.90 -30.16
CA ARG A 449 6.43 10.61 -31.37
C ARG A 449 6.72 9.85 -32.65
N ALA A 450 7.32 8.66 -32.56
CA ALA A 450 7.59 7.86 -33.74
C ALA A 450 6.27 7.34 -34.33
N SER A 451 6.17 7.32 -35.66
CA SER A 451 5.06 6.64 -36.33
C SER A 451 5.17 5.13 -36.08
N VAL A 452 4.08 4.50 -35.72
CA VAL A 452 3.99 3.04 -35.55
C VAL A 452 3.49 2.44 -36.83
N ASP A 453 4.40 1.84 -37.60
CA ASP A 453 4.13 1.34 -38.95
C ASP A 453 4.29 -0.18 -38.99
N LEU A 454 3.34 -0.86 -39.67
CA LEU A 454 3.47 -2.27 -40.03
C LEU A 454 4.58 -2.42 -41.09
N SER A 455 5.45 -3.41 -40.91
CA SER A 455 6.55 -3.64 -41.83
C SER A 455 6.91 -5.13 -41.88
N ASP A 456 6.87 -5.71 -43.07
CA ASP A 456 7.28 -7.11 -43.32
C ASP A 456 8.73 -7.35 -42.94
N ALA A 457 9.58 -6.32 -42.97
CA ALA A 457 10.97 -6.41 -42.55
C ALA A 457 11.11 -6.74 -41.03
N MET A 458 10.10 -6.40 -40.24
CA MET A 458 10.10 -6.68 -38.78
C MET A 458 9.90 -8.16 -38.49
N ALA A 459 9.28 -8.92 -39.39
CA ALA A 459 9.14 -10.38 -39.27
C ALA A 459 10.48 -11.13 -39.22
N HIS A 460 11.58 -10.48 -39.62
CA HIS A 460 12.95 -11.01 -39.51
C HIS A 460 13.65 -10.63 -38.21
N GLN A 461 13.07 -9.73 -37.40
CA GLN A 461 13.59 -9.38 -36.08
C GLN A 461 13.07 -10.38 -35.04
N GLU A 462 13.93 -10.76 -34.11
CA GLU A 462 13.57 -11.57 -32.94
C GLU A 462 13.70 -10.71 -31.69
N ILE A 463 12.61 -10.62 -30.94
CA ILE A 463 12.53 -9.86 -29.70
C ILE A 463 12.45 -10.82 -28.53
N GLU A 464 13.25 -10.54 -27.50
CA GLU A 464 13.23 -11.23 -26.23
C GLU A 464 12.91 -10.21 -25.13
N GLU A 465 11.93 -10.53 -24.29
CA GLU A 465 11.61 -9.79 -23.07
C GLU A 465 11.93 -10.68 -21.89
N ARG A 466 12.67 -10.14 -20.94
CA ARG A 466 13.00 -10.82 -19.69
C ARG A 466 12.49 -9.99 -18.53
N TYR A 467 11.44 -10.47 -17.90
CA TYR A 467 10.86 -9.90 -16.69
C TYR A 467 11.53 -10.48 -15.46
N ALA A 468 11.90 -9.65 -14.51
CA ALA A 468 12.48 -10.08 -13.24
C ALA A 468 11.76 -9.41 -12.06
N CYS A 469 11.37 -10.22 -11.08
CA CYS A 469 10.77 -9.75 -9.83
C CYS A 469 11.70 -10.09 -8.66
N THR A 470 12.10 -9.09 -7.88
CA THR A 470 12.93 -9.26 -6.69
C THR A 470 12.10 -9.62 -5.46
N ALA A 471 12.76 -10.02 -4.37
CA ALA A 471 12.14 -10.23 -3.05
C ALA A 471 11.36 -9.02 -2.52
N ALA A 472 11.76 -7.81 -2.91
CA ALA A 472 11.05 -6.57 -2.57
C ALA A 472 9.80 -6.32 -3.44
N GLY A 473 9.47 -7.23 -4.37
CA GLY A 473 8.38 -7.04 -5.32
C GLY A 473 8.64 -5.97 -6.38
N THR A 474 9.92 -5.59 -6.58
CA THR A 474 10.32 -4.66 -7.64
C THR A 474 10.41 -5.40 -8.95
N LEU A 475 9.77 -4.86 -9.99
CA LEU A 475 9.75 -5.45 -11.33
C LEU A 475 10.68 -4.70 -12.28
N THR A 476 11.45 -5.46 -13.05
CA THR A 476 12.23 -4.93 -14.18
C THR A 476 11.89 -5.72 -15.44
N VAL A 477 12.01 -5.07 -16.60
CA VAL A 477 11.97 -5.75 -17.90
C VAL A 477 13.19 -5.35 -18.72
N THR A 478 13.91 -6.34 -19.21
CA THR A 478 14.93 -6.16 -20.24
C THR A 478 14.31 -6.57 -21.56
N ILE A 479 14.22 -5.64 -22.50
CA ILE A 479 13.74 -5.89 -23.86
C ILE A 479 14.96 -5.88 -24.79
N ARG A 480 15.15 -6.97 -25.52
CA ARG A 480 16.29 -7.20 -26.38
C ARG A 480 15.83 -7.48 -27.82
N ASN A 481 16.38 -6.75 -28.76
CA ASN A 481 16.36 -7.18 -30.15
C ASN A 481 17.57 -8.09 -30.40
N VAL A 482 17.31 -9.39 -30.48
CA VAL A 482 18.35 -10.42 -30.64
C VAL A 482 19.05 -10.29 -31.99
N THR A 483 18.27 -10.05 -33.06
CA THR A 483 18.78 -9.89 -34.42
C THR A 483 19.58 -8.60 -34.57
N GLY A 484 19.03 -7.47 -34.01
CA GLY A 484 19.68 -6.15 -34.05
C GLY A 484 20.81 -5.98 -33.06
N ARG A 485 21.00 -6.91 -32.09
CA ARG A 485 22.04 -6.93 -31.08
C ARG A 485 22.07 -5.70 -30.16
N TYR A 486 20.90 -5.24 -29.72
CA TYR A 486 20.77 -4.18 -28.71
C TYR A 486 19.67 -4.53 -27.71
N GLU A 487 19.78 -3.96 -26.51
CA GLU A 487 18.82 -4.16 -25.43
C GLU A 487 18.64 -2.87 -24.63
N ARG A 488 17.51 -2.77 -23.96
CA ARG A 488 17.22 -1.71 -22.97
C ARG A 488 16.59 -2.35 -21.75
N GLU A 489 17.03 -1.94 -20.57
CA GLU A 489 16.43 -2.33 -19.30
C GLU A 489 15.53 -1.21 -18.80
N TYR A 490 14.34 -1.58 -18.39
CA TYR A 490 13.36 -0.68 -17.80
C TYR A 490 12.98 -1.22 -16.43
N ALA A 491 12.97 -0.37 -15.44
CA ALA A 491 12.35 -0.74 -14.19
C ALA A 491 10.90 -0.28 -14.25
N ILE A 492 9.98 -1.23 -14.16
CA ILE A 492 8.55 -0.99 -14.23
C ILE A 492 8.10 -0.43 -12.89
N GLY A 493 7.42 0.72 -12.92
CA GLY A 493 7.13 1.49 -11.72
C GLY A 493 8.31 2.32 -11.23
N ARG A 494 9.33 2.59 -12.04
CA ARG A 494 10.50 3.40 -11.73
C ARG A 494 10.51 4.72 -12.49
N TRP A 495 10.94 5.79 -11.81
CA TRP A 495 11.42 6.99 -12.46
C TRP A 495 12.63 6.67 -13.34
N ALA A 496 12.51 6.95 -14.60
CA ALA A 496 13.70 7.14 -15.39
C ALA A 496 14.44 8.38 -14.85
N THR A 497 15.59 8.17 -14.22
CA THR A 497 16.59 9.21 -13.95
C THR A 497 17.31 9.52 -15.25
N SER A 498 16.61 9.96 -16.27
CA SER A 498 17.18 10.58 -17.45
C SER A 498 16.53 11.95 -17.60
N GLY A 499 17.34 12.99 -17.44
CA GLY A 499 16.96 14.39 -17.46
C GLY A 499 16.34 14.87 -18.77
N ALA A 500 15.13 14.43 -19.03
CA ALA A 500 14.22 15.06 -19.97
C ALA A 500 12.94 15.34 -19.21
N ALA A 501 12.68 16.62 -18.95
CA ALA A 501 11.41 17.09 -18.44
C ALA A 501 10.30 16.66 -19.40
N LEU A 502 9.52 15.65 -19.02
CA LEU A 502 8.28 15.29 -19.71
C LEU A 502 7.17 16.21 -19.21
N ALA A 503 6.49 16.84 -20.16
CA ALA A 503 5.34 17.69 -19.90
C ALA A 503 4.25 16.91 -19.15
N PRO A 504 3.45 17.57 -18.29
CA PRO A 504 2.45 16.92 -17.46
C PRO A 504 1.42 16.22 -18.34
N THR A 505 1.29 14.91 -18.19
CA THR A 505 0.17 14.16 -18.78
C THR A 505 -1.12 14.60 -18.08
N ARG A 506 -2.00 15.25 -18.85
CA ARG A 506 -3.36 15.60 -18.42
C ARG A 506 -4.05 14.37 -17.86
N ARG A 507 -4.59 14.47 -16.66
CA ARG A 507 -5.56 13.54 -16.08
C ARG A 507 -6.57 13.13 -17.15
N ARG A 508 -6.51 11.90 -17.65
CA ARG A 508 -7.65 11.26 -18.30
C ARG A 508 -8.53 10.70 -17.19
N ARG A 509 -9.70 11.33 -17.01
CA ARG A 509 -10.74 10.84 -16.11
C ARG A 509 -11.17 9.44 -16.52
N HIS A 510 -11.59 8.61 -15.59
CA HIS A 510 -12.19 7.27 -15.74
C HIS A 510 -13.26 7.11 -16.84
N ALA A 511 -13.61 8.16 -17.58
CA ALA A 511 -14.56 8.12 -18.69
C ALA A 511 -14.05 7.38 -19.94
N ASP A 512 -12.73 7.24 -20.13
CA ASP A 512 -12.20 6.65 -21.37
C ASP A 512 -12.07 5.12 -21.33
N ALA A 513 -11.96 4.51 -20.16
CA ALA A 513 -11.96 3.04 -20.05
C ALA A 513 -13.34 2.43 -20.41
N ARG A 514 -14.44 3.18 -20.24
CA ARG A 514 -15.78 2.76 -20.68
C ARG A 514 -16.03 2.97 -22.17
N ARG A 515 -15.25 3.81 -22.84
CA ARG A 515 -15.45 4.06 -24.30
C ARG A 515 -14.80 3.01 -25.20
N VAL A 516 -13.83 2.27 -24.73
CA VAL A 516 -13.21 1.19 -25.52
C VAL A 516 -14.04 -0.10 -25.47
N LEU A 517 -14.91 -0.26 -24.46
CA LEU A 517 -15.81 -1.41 -24.32
C LEU A 517 -17.23 -1.17 -24.85
N GLY A 518 -17.56 0.05 -25.31
CA GLY A 518 -18.92 0.45 -25.72
C GLY A 518 -19.16 0.62 -27.21
N ALA A 519 -18.25 0.21 -28.08
CA ALA A 519 -18.35 0.50 -29.53
C ALA A 519 -18.94 -0.64 -30.39
N GLU A 520 -19.51 -1.70 -29.82
CA GLU A 520 -20.11 -2.81 -30.57
C GLU A 520 -21.58 -3.14 -30.25
N GLU A 521 -22.36 -2.21 -29.70
CA GLU A 521 -23.82 -2.40 -29.69
C GLU A 521 -24.51 -1.23 -30.39
N GLY A 522 -24.70 -1.36 -31.69
CA GLY A 522 -25.52 -0.40 -32.44
C GLY A 522 -25.43 -0.43 -33.97
N ARG A 523 -25.51 -1.61 -34.57
CA ARG A 523 -26.01 -1.74 -35.98
C ARG A 523 -26.72 -3.06 -36.17
N GLY A 524 -28.04 -3.01 -36.02
CA GLY A 524 -28.92 -4.09 -36.34
C GLY A 524 -30.37 -3.69 -36.14
N GLN A 525 -30.87 -2.77 -36.98
CA GLN A 525 -32.19 -2.73 -37.58
C GLN A 525 -32.19 -1.67 -38.67
#